data_ffc03a65056a7ec8b79649416067f127
#
_entry.id   ffc03a65056a7ec8b79649416067f127
#
_cell.length_a   1.000
_cell.length_b   1.000
_cell.length_c   1.000
_cell.angle_alpha   90.00
_cell.angle_beta   90.00
_cell.angle_gamma   90.00
#
_symmetry.space_group_name_H-M   'P 1'
#
loop_
_entity.id
_entity.type
_entity.pdbx_description
1 polymer ?
#
loop_
_entity_poly.entity_id
_entity_poly.type
_entity_poly.pdbx_seq_one_letter_code
_entity_poly.pdbx_strand_id
1 'polypeptide(L)'
;MVTEYGSVSCKRPGAYAPGWGDMKKDKEAGVRYPWRVGEAVWCGFDHGSIWPPGGRMGIVDYFRIPKRAWYWYRNEFRNIPPPEWPVKGTPAQVKLSADKKAISPADGTDDVHVTVKVADASGRQVANAVPVTLTVESGPGEFPTGKSITFTPGTDIDLIDGCAAIEFRSYYAGKTVIKASSPGLKGDSIQIVSRNAPAYVAGRSAETRERPYKRFTAQERDAQVARYGQSGTGAGEKANLAVLRPCSASSNLQDAMKASDGDGASAWVPSAEDREPWWRLDMEFEFSLDRVEAKAAGIWKGQPPVVQVSKDGKTWKDVKTVLLKDGAGLTAACSGEAKARYVRIRLSPGQGIAEVAVWPADAS
;
A
#
# COMPACT_ATOMS: atom_id res chain seq x y z
N MET A 1 25.62 8.15 19.22
CA MET A 1 25.08 7.76 17.90
C MET A 1 23.67 8.25 17.79
N VAL A 2 23.29 8.85 16.66
CA VAL A 2 21.88 9.17 16.34
C VAL A 2 21.35 7.97 15.56
N THR A 3 20.36 7.27 16.12
CA THR A 3 19.82 6.02 15.54
C THR A 3 18.80 6.25 14.45
N GLU A 4 18.23 7.45 14.39
CA GLU A 4 17.24 7.84 13.39
C GLU A 4 17.24 9.36 13.22
N TYR A 5 17.35 9.82 11.98
CA TYR A 5 17.16 11.23 11.64
C TYR A 5 16.52 11.36 10.24
N GLY A 6 15.99 12.52 9.94
CA GLY A 6 15.50 12.85 8.61
C GLY A 6 14.05 12.46 8.31
N SER A 7 13.32 11.87 9.24
CA SER A 7 11.93 11.40 9.14
C SER A 7 10.93 12.43 8.56
N VAL A 8 11.22 12.96 7.37
CA VAL A 8 10.42 13.99 6.68
C VAL A 8 9.94 13.45 5.35
N SER A 9 8.64 13.59 5.13
CA SER A 9 8.03 13.20 3.87
C SER A 9 8.60 13.97 2.68
N CYS A 10 9.09 13.25 1.70
CA CYS A 10 9.59 13.80 0.45
C CYS A 10 8.82 13.22 -0.74
N LYS A 11 8.44 14.07 -1.69
CA LYS A 11 7.95 13.59 -2.99
C LYS A 11 9.13 13.12 -3.84
N ARG A 12 8.87 12.17 -4.73
CA ARG A 12 9.84 11.77 -5.76
C ARG A 12 9.88 12.83 -6.87
N PRO A 13 11.07 13.27 -7.29
CA PRO A 13 12.39 13.08 -6.72
C PRO A 13 12.66 13.86 -5.44
N GLY A 14 11.70 14.63 -4.96
CA GLY A 14 11.74 15.37 -3.71
C GLY A 14 12.54 16.68 -3.74
N ALA A 15 12.41 17.49 -2.71
CA ALA A 15 13.22 18.68 -2.54
C ALA A 15 14.67 18.28 -2.21
N TYR A 16 15.63 19.03 -2.76
CA TYR A 16 17.04 18.76 -2.48
C TYR A 16 17.45 19.12 -1.03
N ALA A 17 16.80 20.05 -0.43
CA ALA A 17 17.28 20.67 0.79
C ALA A 17 16.47 20.43 2.06
N PRO A 18 15.19 20.69 2.16
CA PRO A 18 14.52 20.66 3.44
C PRO A 18 14.36 19.21 3.96
N GLY A 19 14.56 19.03 5.24
CA GLY A 19 14.08 17.88 5.96
C GLY A 19 14.96 16.63 5.94
N TRP A 20 16.21 16.70 5.48
CA TRP A 20 17.08 15.53 5.48
C TRP A 20 17.94 15.44 6.74
N GLY A 21 17.35 15.91 7.79
CA GLY A 21 17.91 15.75 9.10
C GLY A 21 19.08 16.67 9.42
N ASP A 22 19.60 16.41 10.56
CA ASP A 22 20.55 17.26 11.21
C ASP A 22 21.92 17.23 10.52
N MET A 23 22.30 16.12 9.91
CA MET A 23 23.60 16.01 9.22
C MET A 23 23.81 17.12 8.19
N LYS A 24 22.82 17.36 7.31
CA LYS A 24 22.93 18.39 6.29
C LYS A 24 22.93 19.79 6.91
N LYS A 25 22.03 20.04 7.86
CA LYS A 25 21.93 21.31 8.56
C LYS A 25 23.19 21.64 9.34
N ASP A 26 23.68 20.67 10.10
CA ASP A 26 24.90 20.83 10.89
C ASP A 26 26.10 21.10 10.01
N LYS A 27 26.23 20.39 8.88
CA LYS A 27 27.32 20.60 7.94
C LYS A 27 27.26 21.99 7.29
N GLU A 28 26.10 22.44 6.85
CA GLU A 28 25.90 23.77 6.25
C GLU A 28 26.17 24.90 7.27
N ALA A 29 25.82 24.66 8.54
CA ALA A 29 26.12 25.57 9.62
C ALA A 29 27.56 25.49 10.15
N GLY A 30 28.37 24.55 9.60
CA GLY A 30 29.75 24.31 10.09
C GLY A 30 29.83 23.71 11.50
N VAL A 31 28.73 23.14 12.00
CA VAL A 31 28.64 22.56 13.34
C VAL A 31 29.22 21.15 13.33
N ARG A 32 30.11 20.87 14.25
CA ARG A 32 30.68 19.52 14.47
C ARG A 32 30.55 19.16 15.96
N TYR A 33 30.03 17.97 16.18
CA TYR A 33 29.91 17.40 17.52
C TYR A 33 30.95 16.28 17.68
N PRO A 34 32.06 16.53 18.39
CA PRO A 34 33.15 15.55 18.50
C PRO A 34 32.75 14.22 19.16
N TRP A 35 31.64 14.24 19.91
CA TRP A 35 31.08 13.04 20.55
C TRP A 35 30.10 12.26 19.63
N ARG A 36 29.72 12.81 18.45
CA ARG A 36 28.81 12.14 17.48
C ARG A 36 29.62 11.18 16.62
N VAL A 37 29.45 9.89 16.87
CA VAL A 37 30.19 8.82 16.19
C VAL A 37 29.49 8.27 14.95
N GLY A 38 28.23 8.61 14.75
CA GLY A 38 27.48 8.19 13.57
C GLY A 38 26.00 8.53 13.65
N GLU A 39 25.37 8.52 12.48
CA GLU A 39 23.96 8.83 12.27
C GLU A 39 23.35 7.84 11.27
N ALA A 40 22.10 7.44 11.50
CA ALA A 40 21.35 6.61 10.59
C ALA A 40 20.14 7.38 10.05
N VAL A 41 20.04 7.51 8.71
CA VAL A 41 18.91 8.17 8.08
C VAL A 41 17.65 7.29 8.13
N TRP A 42 16.54 7.86 8.52
CA TRP A 42 15.24 7.25 8.36
C TRP A 42 14.52 7.91 7.17
N CYS A 43 14.41 7.22 6.03
CA CYS A 43 14.92 5.88 5.79
C CYS A 43 15.48 5.74 4.38
N GLY A 44 16.01 4.57 4.05
CA GLY A 44 16.56 4.29 2.72
C GLY A 44 15.49 4.31 1.63
N PHE A 45 14.35 3.67 1.87
CA PHE A 45 13.25 3.53 0.92
C PHE A 45 11.93 4.04 1.52
N ASP A 46 11.05 4.56 0.67
CA ASP A 46 9.66 4.74 1.06
C ASP A 46 9.07 3.41 1.49
N HIS A 47 8.23 3.42 2.50
CA HIS A 47 7.63 2.21 3.06
C HIS A 47 6.12 2.37 3.25
N GLY A 48 5.40 1.25 3.30
CA GLY A 48 3.97 1.20 3.57
C GLY A 48 3.67 1.54 5.01
N SER A 49 3.44 2.81 5.32
CA SER A 49 2.98 3.26 6.63
C SER A 49 1.65 3.99 6.51
N ILE A 50 0.73 3.66 7.40
CA ILE A 50 -0.53 4.39 7.55
C ILE A 50 -0.36 5.73 8.28
N TRP A 51 0.81 5.94 8.87
CA TRP A 51 1.16 7.15 9.60
C TRP A 51 1.31 8.34 8.64
N PRO A 52 0.68 9.49 8.89
CA PRO A 52 1.03 10.70 8.14
C PRO A 52 2.52 11.01 8.34
N PRO A 53 3.23 11.26 7.27
CA PRO A 53 2.92 11.47 5.88
C PRO A 53 2.91 10.22 4.98
N GLY A 54 2.51 9.05 5.46
CA GLY A 54 2.30 7.89 4.61
C GLY A 54 3.56 7.15 4.17
N GLY A 55 4.63 7.15 5.00
CA GLY A 55 5.85 6.38 4.71
C GLY A 55 6.72 6.90 3.57
N ARG A 56 6.50 8.12 3.09
CA ARG A 56 7.31 8.76 2.03
C ARG A 56 8.60 9.40 2.55
N MET A 57 9.21 8.80 3.55
CA MET A 57 10.41 9.31 4.24
C MET A 57 11.70 8.81 3.62
N GLY A 58 11.62 7.89 2.64
CA GLY A 58 12.78 7.32 1.98
C GLY A 58 13.57 8.33 1.15
N ILE A 59 14.86 8.10 1.00
CA ILE A 59 15.70 8.79 0.02
C ILE A 59 15.55 8.18 -1.39
N VAL A 60 14.97 6.96 -1.47
CA VAL A 60 14.54 6.27 -2.68
C VAL A 60 13.04 5.99 -2.54
N ASP A 61 12.28 6.10 -3.61
CA ASP A 61 10.84 5.87 -3.57
C ASP A 61 10.44 4.38 -3.67
N TYR A 62 9.13 4.10 -3.58
CA TYR A 62 8.58 2.75 -3.73
C TYR A 62 8.94 2.05 -5.05
N PHE A 63 9.13 2.84 -6.10
CA PHE A 63 9.46 2.34 -7.43
C PHE A 63 10.97 2.30 -7.68
N ARG A 64 11.79 2.33 -6.62
CA ARG A 64 13.25 2.33 -6.64
C ARG A 64 13.86 3.50 -7.42
N ILE A 65 13.14 4.60 -7.60
CA ILE A 65 13.69 5.81 -8.21
C ILE A 65 14.31 6.68 -7.12
N PRO A 66 15.59 7.04 -7.26
CA PRO A 66 16.25 7.93 -6.33
C PRO A 66 15.57 9.30 -6.28
N LYS A 67 15.30 9.78 -5.07
CA LYS A 67 14.87 11.15 -4.82
C LYS A 67 16.08 12.08 -4.82
N ARG A 68 15.85 13.40 -4.81
CA ARG A 68 16.94 14.38 -4.76
C ARG A 68 17.82 14.23 -3.52
N ALA A 69 17.25 13.78 -2.40
CA ALA A 69 17.99 13.44 -1.18
C ALA A 69 19.08 12.38 -1.43
N TRP A 70 18.77 11.31 -2.17
CA TRP A 70 19.75 10.29 -2.51
C TRP A 70 20.96 10.87 -3.26
N TYR A 71 20.71 11.78 -4.21
CA TYR A 71 21.79 12.45 -4.98
C TYR A 71 22.63 13.36 -4.10
N TRP A 72 22.01 14.01 -3.09
CA TRP A 72 22.77 14.79 -2.11
C TRP A 72 23.72 13.89 -1.31
N TYR A 73 23.24 12.76 -0.77
CA TYR A 73 24.10 11.81 -0.05
C TYR A 73 25.18 11.23 -0.95
N ARG A 74 24.87 10.91 -2.21
CA ARG A 74 25.87 10.44 -3.17
C ARG A 74 26.99 11.47 -3.38
N ASN A 75 26.62 12.72 -3.52
CA ASN A 75 27.62 13.81 -3.64
C ASN A 75 28.46 13.93 -2.37
N GLU A 76 27.80 13.92 -1.22
CA GLU A 76 28.45 14.06 0.07
C GLU A 76 29.47 12.96 0.35
N PHE A 77 29.13 11.70 0.10
CA PHE A 77 29.99 10.57 0.45
C PHE A 77 30.88 10.06 -0.68
N ARG A 78 30.57 10.39 -1.92
CA ARG A 78 31.27 9.87 -3.09
C ARG A 78 31.80 10.97 -3.99
N ASN A 79 31.55 12.22 -3.67
CA ASN A 79 31.91 13.39 -4.50
C ASN A 79 31.42 13.27 -5.97
N ILE A 80 30.21 12.72 -6.15
CA ILE A 80 29.55 12.59 -7.44
C ILE A 80 28.38 13.58 -7.48
N PRO A 81 28.49 14.68 -8.26
CA PRO A 81 27.48 15.74 -8.27
C PRO A 81 26.12 15.21 -8.77
N PRO A 82 25.01 15.83 -8.33
CA PRO A 82 23.70 15.52 -8.85
C PRO A 82 23.61 15.85 -10.34
N PRO A 83 22.74 15.13 -11.10
CA PRO A 83 22.48 15.48 -12.50
C PRO A 83 21.72 16.81 -12.59
N GLU A 84 21.70 17.40 -13.78
CA GLU A 84 20.74 18.45 -14.07
C GLU A 84 19.31 17.92 -13.93
N TRP A 85 18.45 18.70 -13.25
CA TRP A 85 17.06 18.32 -13.07
C TRP A 85 16.26 18.65 -14.33
N PRO A 86 15.40 17.74 -14.80
CA PRO A 86 14.55 18.03 -15.94
C PRO A 86 13.58 19.17 -15.61
N VAL A 87 13.33 19.99 -16.60
CA VAL A 87 12.36 21.08 -16.55
C VAL A 87 11.17 20.76 -17.46
N LYS A 88 10.05 21.47 -17.28
CA LYS A 88 8.92 21.36 -18.20
C LYS A 88 9.33 21.78 -19.61
N GLY A 89 8.85 21.06 -20.61
CA GLY A 89 9.11 21.29 -22.01
C GLY A 89 7.93 20.84 -22.86
N THR A 90 8.16 20.53 -24.13
CA THR A 90 7.15 20.00 -25.06
C THR A 90 7.33 18.49 -25.20
N PRO A 91 6.46 17.65 -24.57
CA PRO A 91 6.52 16.22 -24.72
C PRO A 91 6.31 15.80 -26.18
N ALA A 92 7.13 14.87 -26.70
CA ALA A 92 7.01 14.33 -28.03
C ALA A 92 7.06 12.79 -28.07
N GLN A 93 7.68 12.19 -27.09
CA GLN A 93 7.88 10.74 -27.03
C GLN A 93 7.98 10.25 -25.59
N VAL A 94 7.73 8.95 -25.40
CA VAL A 94 8.14 8.20 -24.22
C VAL A 94 9.31 7.33 -24.57
N LYS A 95 10.26 7.19 -23.64
CA LYS A 95 11.43 6.32 -23.75
C LYS A 95 11.42 5.28 -22.67
N LEU A 96 11.57 4.03 -23.06
CA LEU A 96 11.58 2.87 -22.19
C LEU A 96 13.01 2.33 -22.03
N SER A 97 13.38 2.00 -20.81
CA SER A 97 14.67 1.38 -20.50
C SER A 97 14.50 0.36 -19.38
N ALA A 98 15.51 -0.49 -19.21
CA ALA A 98 15.59 -1.46 -18.13
C ALA A 98 17.02 -1.50 -17.60
N ASP A 99 17.18 -1.77 -16.32
CA ASP A 99 18.48 -1.91 -15.66
C ASP A 99 19.27 -3.11 -16.20
N LYS A 100 18.57 -4.16 -16.62
CA LYS A 100 19.12 -5.32 -17.31
C LYS A 100 18.12 -5.86 -18.34
N LYS A 101 18.60 -6.72 -19.26
CA LYS A 101 17.78 -7.28 -20.35
C LYS A 101 17.42 -8.75 -20.16
N ALA A 102 17.79 -9.34 -19.01
CA ALA A 102 17.56 -10.75 -18.74
C ALA A 102 17.12 -10.96 -17.29
N ILE A 103 16.24 -11.95 -17.10
CA ILE A 103 15.79 -12.49 -15.81
C ILE A 103 16.32 -13.92 -15.72
N SER A 104 17.02 -14.25 -14.62
CA SER A 104 17.56 -15.59 -14.41
C SER A 104 17.95 -15.84 -12.94
N PRO A 105 17.28 -16.78 -12.25
CA PRO A 105 16.19 -17.65 -12.72
C PRO A 105 14.88 -16.92 -12.90
N ALA A 106 14.04 -17.38 -13.83
CA ALA A 106 12.68 -16.86 -14.01
C ALA A 106 11.69 -17.67 -13.13
N ASP A 107 11.84 -17.57 -11.83
CA ASP A 107 11.01 -18.21 -10.79
C ASP A 107 10.31 -17.19 -9.87
N GLY A 108 10.38 -15.91 -10.24
CA GLY A 108 9.81 -14.78 -9.46
C GLY A 108 10.76 -14.19 -8.43
N THR A 109 11.97 -14.75 -8.23
CA THR A 109 12.97 -14.21 -7.29
C THR A 109 13.87 -13.15 -7.93
N ASP A 110 14.05 -13.20 -9.25
CA ASP A 110 14.76 -12.20 -10.02
C ASP A 110 13.79 -11.29 -10.77
N ASP A 111 14.07 -9.99 -10.81
CA ASP A 111 13.26 -8.99 -11.48
C ASP A 111 14.10 -8.06 -12.37
N VAL A 112 13.44 -7.28 -13.21
CA VAL A 112 13.99 -6.21 -14.02
C VAL A 112 13.31 -4.91 -13.65
N HIS A 113 14.10 -3.87 -13.37
CA HIS A 113 13.57 -2.54 -13.10
C HIS A 113 13.35 -1.78 -14.41
N VAL A 114 12.09 -1.69 -14.82
CA VAL A 114 11.67 -1.02 -16.05
C VAL A 114 11.39 0.45 -15.75
N THR A 115 12.04 1.35 -16.46
CA THR A 115 11.90 2.80 -16.31
C THR A 115 11.35 3.42 -17.59
N VAL A 116 10.34 4.29 -17.47
CA VAL A 116 9.84 5.11 -18.57
C VAL A 116 10.09 6.60 -18.29
N LYS A 117 10.51 7.32 -19.33
CA LYS A 117 10.75 8.76 -19.31
C LYS A 117 10.01 9.45 -20.42
N VAL A 118 9.42 10.61 -20.10
CA VAL A 118 8.87 11.53 -21.09
C VAL A 118 10.00 12.39 -21.65
N ALA A 119 10.06 12.50 -22.96
CA ALA A 119 11.10 13.27 -23.64
C ALA A 119 10.50 14.20 -24.73
N ASP A 120 11.24 15.26 -25.04
CA ASP A 120 10.97 16.12 -26.18
C ASP A 120 11.39 15.48 -27.52
N ALA A 121 11.21 16.19 -28.62
CA ALA A 121 11.56 15.72 -29.95
C ALA A 121 13.07 15.43 -30.11
N SER A 122 13.93 16.11 -29.36
CA SER A 122 15.38 15.86 -29.35
C SER A 122 15.78 14.63 -28.53
N GLY A 123 14.85 14.11 -27.73
CA GLY A 123 15.08 12.99 -26.80
C GLY A 123 15.56 13.38 -25.42
N ARG A 124 15.57 14.68 -25.09
CA ARG A 124 15.88 15.17 -23.76
C ARG A 124 14.69 14.98 -22.83
N GLN A 125 14.92 14.48 -21.63
CA GLN A 125 13.87 14.30 -20.62
C GLN A 125 13.23 15.63 -20.25
N VAL A 126 11.89 15.64 -20.16
CA VAL A 126 11.08 16.80 -19.72
C VAL A 126 10.25 16.43 -18.48
N ALA A 127 10.05 17.40 -17.60
CA ALA A 127 9.36 17.22 -16.31
C ALA A 127 7.83 17.29 -16.43
N ASN A 128 7.26 16.96 -17.59
CA ASN A 128 5.83 17.02 -17.82
C ASN A 128 5.16 15.75 -17.24
N ALA A 129 4.06 15.96 -16.54
CA ALA A 129 3.17 14.89 -16.10
C ALA A 129 2.15 14.60 -17.21
N VAL A 130 2.28 13.47 -17.85
CA VAL A 130 1.35 12.95 -18.88
C VAL A 130 0.95 11.52 -18.51
N PRO A 131 -0.23 11.02 -18.87
CA PRO A 131 -0.57 9.63 -18.61
C PRO A 131 0.32 8.72 -19.45
N VAL A 132 0.93 7.69 -18.83
CA VAL A 132 1.74 6.70 -19.52
C VAL A 132 1.31 5.30 -19.11
N THR A 133 1.08 4.43 -20.10
CA THR A 133 0.76 3.03 -19.88
C THR A 133 1.93 2.14 -20.33
N LEU A 134 2.36 1.23 -19.44
CA LEU A 134 3.22 0.11 -19.78
C LEU A 134 2.35 -1.13 -19.96
N THR A 135 2.63 -1.91 -21.01
CA THR A 135 1.88 -3.15 -21.32
C THR A 135 2.84 -4.26 -21.71
N VAL A 136 2.61 -5.45 -21.20
CA VAL A 136 3.20 -6.69 -21.72
C VAL A 136 2.48 -7.04 -23.03
N GLU A 137 3.09 -6.68 -24.16
CA GLU A 137 2.51 -6.89 -25.49
C GLU A 137 2.55 -8.36 -25.90
N SER A 138 3.63 -9.06 -25.54
CA SER A 138 3.78 -10.50 -25.81
C SER A 138 4.79 -11.15 -24.88
N GLY A 139 4.70 -12.47 -24.73
CA GLY A 139 5.64 -13.29 -23.97
C GLY A 139 5.25 -13.46 -22.49
N PRO A 140 6.07 -14.19 -21.72
CA PRO A 140 5.86 -14.44 -20.30
C PRO A 140 6.19 -13.25 -19.44
N GLY A 141 5.67 -13.24 -18.21
CA GLY A 141 6.00 -12.28 -17.19
C GLY A 141 4.93 -11.23 -16.95
N GLU A 142 5.13 -10.48 -15.88
CA GLU A 142 4.13 -9.60 -15.34
C GLU A 142 4.73 -8.43 -14.54
N PHE A 143 3.97 -7.34 -14.46
CA PHE A 143 4.11 -6.32 -13.43
C PHE A 143 3.39 -6.75 -12.14
N PRO A 144 3.64 -6.11 -10.98
CA PRO A 144 2.84 -6.31 -9.78
C PRO A 144 1.34 -6.13 -10.00
N THR A 145 0.94 -5.33 -10.98
CA THR A 145 -0.45 -5.08 -11.37
C THR A 145 -1.01 -6.07 -12.42
N GLY A 146 -0.19 -6.97 -12.93
CA GLY A 146 -0.55 -7.91 -14.00
C GLY A 146 0.11 -7.56 -15.32
N LYS A 147 -0.65 -7.55 -16.42
CA LYS A 147 -0.13 -7.28 -17.77
C LYS A 147 0.09 -5.80 -18.08
N SER A 148 -0.44 -4.90 -17.25
CA SER A 148 -0.32 -3.46 -17.50
C SER A 148 -0.25 -2.64 -16.23
N ILE A 149 0.29 -1.43 -16.35
CA ILE A 149 0.19 -0.35 -15.37
C ILE A 149 0.04 0.99 -16.09
N THR A 150 -0.83 1.85 -15.56
CA THR A 150 -0.96 3.24 -16.04
C THR A 150 -0.56 4.21 -14.96
N PHE A 151 0.46 4.98 -15.22
CA PHE A 151 0.84 6.14 -14.40
C PHE A 151 -0.06 7.31 -14.78
N THR A 152 -0.81 7.83 -13.80
CA THR A 152 -1.85 8.84 -14.03
C THR A 152 -1.50 10.13 -13.29
N PRO A 153 -1.39 11.27 -13.99
CA PRO A 153 -1.11 12.56 -13.36
C PRO A 153 -2.07 12.89 -12.21
N GLY A 154 -1.52 13.44 -11.13
CA GLY A 154 -2.31 13.87 -9.97
C GLY A 154 -2.73 12.73 -9.04
N THR A 155 -2.24 11.52 -9.24
CA THR A 155 -2.47 10.38 -8.34
C THR A 155 -1.17 9.98 -7.62
N ASP A 156 -1.25 8.99 -6.74
CA ASP A 156 -0.07 8.40 -6.08
C ASP A 156 0.74 7.48 -7.00
N ILE A 157 0.16 7.06 -8.13
CA ILE A 157 0.83 6.34 -9.22
C ILE A 157 1.00 7.29 -10.41
N ASP A 158 1.91 8.22 -10.27
CA ASP A 158 2.18 9.33 -11.21
C ASP A 158 3.62 9.28 -11.73
N LEU A 159 3.88 10.09 -12.76
CA LEU A 159 5.23 10.44 -13.16
C LEU A 159 5.70 11.68 -12.40
N ILE A 160 6.88 11.59 -11.83
CA ILE A 160 7.53 12.73 -11.18
C ILE A 160 8.76 13.12 -12.00
N ASP A 161 8.88 14.39 -12.32
CA ASP A 161 9.89 14.92 -13.26
C ASP A 161 9.90 14.18 -14.60
N GLY A 162 8.72 13.74 -15.06
CA GLY A 162 8.57 13.00 -16.31
C GLY A 162 9.16 11.58 -16.27
N CYS A 163 9.32 11.00 -15.09
CA CYS A 163 9.88 9.66 -14.89
C CYS A 163 8.97 8.79 -14.03
N ALA A 164 8.83 7.53 -14.43
CA ALA A 164 8.21 6.48 -13.62
C ALA A 164 8.95 5.16 -13.80
N ALA A 165 8.81 4.23 -12.88
CA ALA A 165 9.37 2.91 -12.97
C ALA A 165 8.52 1.87 -12.27
N ILE A 166 8.75 0.60 -12.60
CA ILE A 166 8.13 -0.55 -11.94
C ILE A 166 8.97 -1.80 -12.17
N GLU A 167 8.90 -2.75 -11.25
CA GLU A 167 9.52 -4.06 -11.39
C GLU A 167 8.72 -4.93 -12.37
N PHE A 168 9.47 -5.74 -13.14
CA PHE A 168 8.94 -6.76 -14.02
C PHE A 168 9.62 -8.09 -13.75
N ARG A 169 8.84 -9.16 -13.59
CA ARG A 169 9.33 -10.52 -13.31
C ARG A 169 8.66 -11.55 -14.19
N SER A 170 9.22 -12.76 -14.23
CA SER A 170 8.67 -13.88 -14.99
C SER A 170 8.78 -15.18 -14.22
N TYR A 171 7.88 -16.12 -14.54
CA TYR A 171 7.86 -17.49 -14.04
C TYR A 171 8.10 -18.53 -15.14
N TYR A 172 8.32 -18.08 -16.37
CA TYR A 172 8.59 -18.91 -17.53
C TYR A 172 9.74 -18.36 -18.35
N ALA A 173 10.50 -19.27 -18.97
CA ALA A 173 11.53 -18.89 -19.93
C ALA A 173 10.90 -18.45 -21.25
N GLY A 174 11.41 -17.36 -21.83
CA GLY A 174 10.94 -16.83 -23.11
C GLY A 174 11.36 -15.39 -23.33
N LYS A 175 10.92 -14.85 -24.46
CA LYS A 175 11.10 -13.44 -24.80
C LYS A 175 9.81 -12.67 -24.49
N THR A 176 9.94 -11.55 -23.82
CA THR A 176 8.82 -10.65 -23.50
C THR A 176 9.04 -9.31 -24.15
N VAL A 177 8.02 -8.77 -24.80
CA VAL A 177 7.99 -7.40 -25.31
C VAL A 177 7.14 -6.55 -24.37
N ILE A 178 7.76 -5.51 -23.82
CA ILE A 178 7.08 -4.49 -23.02
C ILE A 178 7.02 -3.22 -23.86
N LYS A 179 5.81 -2.63 -23.94
CA LYS A 179 5.53 -1.41 -24.69
C LYS A 179 5.12 -0.28 -23.75
N ALA A 180 5.61 0.91 -24.02
CA ALA A 180 5.18 2.16 -23.40
C ALA A 180 4.35 2.97 -24.40
N SER A 181 3.22 3.50 -23.94
CA SER A 181 2.34 4.38 -24.74
C SER A 181 1.84 5.56 -23.91
N SER A 182 1.63 6.68 -24.59
CA SER A 182 1.02 7.89 -24.04
C SER A 182 0.22 8.57 -25.14
N PRO A 183 -0.98 9.13 -24.86
CA PRO A 183 -1.79 9.80 -25.87
C PRO A 183 -1.01 10.94 -26.57
N GLY A 184 -0.98 10.92 -27.89
CA GLY A 184 -0.34 11.95 -28.70
C GLY A 184 1.19 11.93 -28.72
N LEU A 185 1.84 10.99 -28.06
CA LEU A 185 3.29 10.84 -28.04
C LEU A 185 3.74 9.60 -28.81
N LYS A 186 4.97 9.65 -29.35
CA LYS A 186 5.61 8.46 -29.92
C LYS A 186 5.91 7.47 -28.80
N GLY A 187 5.40 6.25 -28.94
CA GLY A 187 5.66 5.13 -28.01
C GLY A 187 7.05 4.55 -28.15
N ASP A 188 7.40 3.63 -27.24
CA ASP A 188 8.63 2.87 -27.25
C ASP A 188 8.40 1.43 -26.78
N SER A 189 9.36 0.53 -27.07
CA SER A 189 9.29 -0.86 -26.61
C SER A 189 10.68 -1.41 -26.28
N ILE A 190 10.71 -2.35 -25.31
CA ILE A 190 11.91 -3.09 -24.94
C ILE A 190 11.63 -4.60 -24.95
N GLN A 191 12.69 -5.39 -25.12
CA GLN A 191 12.64 -6.83 -25.02
C GLN A 191 13.43 -7.31 -23.79
N ILE A 192 12.79 -8.18 -22.99
CA ILE A 192 13.39 -8.87 -21.84
C ILE A 192 13.40 -10.37 -22.15
N VAL A 193 14.51 -11.03 -21.81
CA VAL A 193 14.68 -12.48 -21.99
C VAL A 193 14.69 -13.16 -20.63
N SER A 194 13.75 -14.07 -20.41
CA SER A 194 13.67 -14.89 -19.19
C SER A 194 14.26 -16.27 -19.44
N ARG A 195 15.02 -16.80 -18.47
CA ARG A 195 15.79 -18.07 -18.58
C ARG A 195 15.66 -18.91 -17.32
N ASN A 196 16.13 -20.17 -17.38
CA ASN A 196 16.20 -21.10 -16.25
C ASN A 196 14.84 -21.30 -15.55
N ALA A 197 13.82 -21.53 -16.37
CA ALA A 197 12.45 -21.85 -15.97
C ALA A 197 11.79 -22.71 -17.05
N PRO A 198 10.61 -23.32 -16.82
CA PRO A 198 9.85 -23.98 -17.87
C PRO A 198 9.55 -23.03 -19.04
N ALA A 199 9.61 -23.54 -20.25
CA ALA A 199 9.37 -22.73 -21.44
C ALA A 199 7.94 -22.17 -21.45
N TYR A 200 7.80 -20.91 -21.81
CA TYR A 200 6.48 -20.32 -22.03
C TYR A 200 5.86 -20.84 -23.31
N VAL A 201 4.64 -21.33 -23.21
CA VAL A 201 3.81 -21.76 -24.33
C VAL A 201 2.49 -21.02 -24.28
N ALA A 202 2.26 -20.12 -25.24
CA ALA A 202 1.05 -19.34 -25.32
C ALA A 202 -0.20 -20.28 -25.37
N GLY A 203 -1.22 -19.97 -24.58
CA GLY A 203 -2.43 -20.77 -24.44
C GLY A 203 -2.28 -22.07 -23.63
N ARG A 204 -1.07 -22.38 -23.11
CA ARG A 204 -0.84 -23.55 -22.22
C ARG A 204 -0.20 -23.18 -20.90
N SER A 205 0.76 -22.24 -20.90
CA SER A 205 1.33 -21.69 -19.68
C SER A 205 0.27 -20.89 -18.93
N ALA A 206 0.40 -20.84 -17.60
CA ALA A 206 -0.53 -20.06 -16.79
C ALA A 206 -0.54 -18.59 -17.25
N GLU A 207 -1.73 -18.07 -17.48
CA GLU A 207 -1.88 -16.68 -17.87
C GLU A 207 -1.69 -15.75 -16.68
N THR A 208 -1.06 -14.62 -16.95
CA THR A 208 -0.98 -13.53 -15.99
C THR A 208 -2.37 -13.00 -15.68
N ARG A 209 -2.75 -12.97 -14.41
CA ARG A 209 -4.00 -12.37 -13.96
C ARG A 209 -3.80 -10.88 -13.77
N GLU A 210 -4.75 -10.09 -14.27
CA GLU A 210 -4.83 -8.68 -13.92
C GLU A 210 -5.11 -8.56 -12.41
N ARG A 211 -4.37 -7.67 -11.76
CA ARG A 211 -4.55 -7.34 -10.35
C ARG A 211 -5.02 -5.90 -10.28
N PRO A 212 -6.33 -5.66 -10.08
CA PRO A 212 -6.87 -4.31 -9.92
C PRO A 212 -6.11 -3.57 -8.83
N TYR A 213 -5.75 -2.33 -9.11
CA TYR A 213 -5.09 -1.45 -8.16
C TYR A 213 -5.80 -0.10 -8.13
N LYS A 214 -5.89 0.48 -6.94
CA LYS A 214 -6.51 1.78 -6.75
C LYS A 214 -5.44 2.86 -6.88
N ARG A 215 -5.78 3.92 -7.61
CA ARG A 215 -5.00 5.14 -7.68
C ARG A 215 -5.70 6.19 -6.82
N PHE A 216 -4.96 6.76 -5.88
CA PHE A 216 -5.49 7.80 -5.01
C PHE A 216 -5.01 9.16 -5.49
N THR A 217 -5.93 10.09 -5.66
CA THR A 217 -5.60 11.51 -5.75
C THR A 217 -5.01 11.97 -4.41
N ALA A 218 -4.31 13.10 -4.41
CA ALA A 218 -3.81 13.67 -3.16
C ALA A 218 -4.93 13.88 -2.15
N GLN A 219 -6.08 14.37 -2.60
CA GLN A 219 -7.26 14.61 -1.75
C GLN A 219 -7.85 13.30 -1.18
N GLU A 220 -8.01 12.25 -2.01
CA GLU A 220 -8.51 10.95 -1.54
C GLU A 220 -7.54 10.32 -0.54
N ARG A 221 -6.24 10.39 -0.82
CA ARG A 221 -5.21 9.89 0.10
C ARG A 221 -5.22 10.66 1.42
N ASP A 222 -5.29 11.99 1.39
CA ASP A 222 -5.31 12.81 2.59
C ASP A 222 -6.60 12.58 3.39
N ALA A 223 -7.74 12.36 2.74
CA ALA A 223 -8.98 11.95 3.38
C ALA A 223 -8.87 10.55 4.01
N GLN A 224 -8.20 9.60 3.35
CA GLN A 224 -7.96 8.29 3.91
C GLN A 224 -7.03 8.36 5.12
N VAL A 225 -5.92 9.11 5.01
CA VAL A 225 -5.00 9.35 6.14
C VAL A 225 -5.73 10.02 7.31
N ALA A 226 -6.62 10.99 7.05
CA ALA A 226 -7.43 11.61 8.09
C ALA A 226 -8.37 10.62 8.79
N ARG A 227 -8.98 9.69 8.03
CA ARG A 227 -9.79 8.61 8.62
C ARG A 227 -8.96 7.69 9.53
N TYR A 228 -7.74 7.34 9.11
CA TYR A 228 -6.84 6.49 9.89
C TYR A 228 -6.15 7.24 11.03
N GLY A 229 -5.82 8.51 10.83
CA GLY A 229 -5.23 9.38 11.86
C GLY A 229 -6.21 9.71 12.99
N GLN A 230 -7.51 9.79 12.69
CA GLN A 230 -8.56 9.95 13.70
C GLN A 230 -8.76 8.70 14.57
N SER A 231 -8.34 7.53 14.10
CA SER A 231 -8.39 6.31 14.92
C SER A 231 -7.26 6.18 15.94
N GLY A 232 -6.32 7.12 16.02
CA GLY A 232 -5.12 6.94 16.85
C GLY A 232 -4.68 8.09 17.77
N THR A 233 -5.12 9.34 17.61
CA THR A 233 -4.52 10.48 18.35
C THR A 233 -5.45 11.64 18.68
N GLY A 234 -6.75 11.51 18.54
CA GLY A 234 -7.70 12.52 19.01
C GLY A 234 -7.84 12.46 20.54
N ALA A 235 -7.25 13.38 21.25
CA ALA A 235 -7.58 13.58 22.66
C ALA A 235 -9.08 13.93 22.73
N GLY A 236 -9.92 12.92 23.06
CA GLY A 236 -11.36 13.10 23.30
C GLY A 236 -12.30 12.15 22.55
N GLU A 237 -11.93 11.56 21.41
CA GLU A 237 -12.77 10.55 20.74
C GLU A 237 -12.15 9.15 20.84
N LYS A 238 -12.97 8.19 21.29
CA LYS A 238 -12.56 6.79 21.37
C LYS A 238 -12.27 6.25 19.97
N ALA A 239 -11.09 5.73 19.74
CA ALA A 239 -10.71 5.13 18.46
C ALA A 239 -11.45 3.80 18.25
N ASN A 240 -11.96 3.58 17.04
CA ASN A 240 -12.46 2.26 16.65
C ASN A 240 -11.29 1.28 16.50
N LEU A 241 -11.21 0.30 17.41
CA LEU A 241 -10.14 -0.69 17.45
C LEU A 241 -10.20 -1.74 16.31
N ALA A 242 -11.28 -1.78 15.53
CA ALA A 242 -11.44 -2.75 14.46
C ALA A 242 -10.73 -2.35 13.17
N VAL A 243 -10.56 -1.06 12.94
CA VAL A 243 -10.05 -0.54 11.66
C VAL A 243 -8.64 -1.04 11.39
N LEU A 244 -8.44 -1.68 10.23
CA LEU A 244 -7.16 -2.22 9.74
C LEU A 244 -6.48 -3.27 10.64
N ARG A 245 -7.19 -3.85 11.56
CA ARG A 245 -6.67 -4.96 12.35
C ARG A 245 -6.83 -6.29 11.60
N PRO A 246 -5.94 -7.27 11.86
CA PRO A 246 -6.03 -8.58 11.24
C PRO A 246 -7.39 -9.23 11.45
N CYS A 247 -8.03 -9.61 10.35
CA CYS A 247 -9.31 -10.30 10.35
C CYS A 247 -9.19 -11.72 9.81
N SER A 248 -10.07 -12.59 10.26
CA SER A 248 -10.25 -13.93 9.73
C SER A 248 -11.73 -14.30 9.72
N ALA A 249 -12.10 -15.27 8.90
CA ALA A 249 -13.48 -15.70 8.76
C ALA A 249 -13.54 -17.19 8.46
N SER A 250 -14.71 -17.80 8.68
CA SER A 250 -14.97 -19.21 8.41
C SER A 250 -14.91 -19.57 6.92
N SER A 251 -15.29 -18.62 6.06
CA SER A 251 -15.26 -18.72 4.61
C SER A 251 -15.02 -17.36 3.97
N ASN A 252 -14.69 -17.30 2.68
CA ASN A 252 -14.38 -16.07 1.95
C ASN A 252 -13.35 -15.19 2.67
N LEU A 253 -12.27 -15.81 3.14
CA LEU A 253 -11.24 -15.18 3.97
C LEU A 253 -10.63 -13.93 3.32
N GLN A 254 -10.49 -13.92 1.99
CA GLN A 254 -9.98 -12.78 1.21
C GLN A 254 -10.84 -11.51 1.35
N ASP A 255 -12.11 -11.67 1.72
CA ASP A 255 -13.06 -10.59 1.90
C ASP A 255 -13.26 -10.19 3.38
N ALA A 256 -12.62 -10.92 4.32
CA ALA A 256 -12.84 -10.70 5.76
C ALA A 256 -12.58 -9.25 6.19
N MET A 257 -11.61 -8.57 5.59
CA MET A 257 -11.28 -7.18 5.91
C MET A 257 -12.35 -6.17 5.47
N LYS A 258 -13.24 -6.54 4.55
CA LYS A 258 -14.35 -5.67 4.13
C LYS A 258 -15.33 -5.36 5.26
N ALA A 259 -15.33 -6.17 6.31
CA ALA A 259 -16.16 -5.92 7.49
C ALA A 259 -15.53 -4.96 8.51
N SER A 260 -14.33 -4.41 8.24
CA SER A 260 -13.63 -3.48 9.14
C SER A 260 -12.73 -2.50 8.40
N ASP A 261 -13.01 -2.23 7.12
CA ASP A 261 -12.21 -1.33 6.28
C ASP A 261 -12.67 0.14 6.34
N GLY A 262 -13.75 0.41 7.08
CA GLY A 262 -14.34 1.74 7.20
C GLY A 262 -15.21 2.14 6.00
N ASP A 263 -15.44 1.24 5.03
CA ASP A 263 -16.32 1.46 3.88
C ASP A 263 -17.63 0.68 4.06
N GLY A 264 -18.65 1.34 4.56
CA GLY A 264 -19.96 0.71 4.75
C GLY A 264 -20.68 0.24 3.48
N ALA A 265 -20.08 0.46 2.29
CA ALA A 265 -20.56 -0.08 1.02
C ALA A 265 -19.92 -1.43 0.68
N SER A 266 -18.81 -1.78 1.33
CA SER A 266 -18.17 -3.10 1.24
C SER A 266 -18.77 -4.06 2.28
N ALA A 267 -18.61 -5.38 2.09
CA ALA A 267 -19.07 -6.36 3.06
C ALA A 267 -18.31 -7.69 2.98
N TRP A 268 -18.19 -8.35 4.12
CA TRP A 268 -17.91 -9.78 4.15
C TRP A 268 -19.22 -10.56 4.16
N VAL A 269 -19.34 -11.52 3.24
CA VAL A 269 -20.48 -12.44 3.16
C VAL A 269 -19.93 -13.85 3.15
N PRO A 270 -20.39 -14.75 4.05
CA PRO A 270 -19.93 -16.14 4.05
C PRO A 270 -20.34 -16.87 2.76
N SER A 271 -19.66 -17.98 2.44
CA SER A 271 -20.08 -18.82 1.32
C SER A 271 -21.44 -19.47 1.60
N ALA A 272 -22.15 -19.84 0.53
CA ALA A 272 -23.48 -20.46 0.66
C ALA A 272 -23.44 -21.83 1.38
N GLU A 273 -22.28 -22.50 1.33
CA GLU A 273 -22.03 -23.80 1.97
C GLU A 273 -21.66 -23.68 3.44
N ASP A 274 -21.32 -22.48 3.90
CA ASP A 274 -20.91 -22.26 5.29
C ASP A 274 -22.11 -22.36 6.24
N ARG A 275 -22.13 -23.44 7.02
CA ARG A 275 -23.25 -23.74 7.94
C ARG A 275 -23.10 -23.11 9.31
N GLU A 276 -21.88 -22.71 9.68
CA GLU A 276 -21.55 -22.07 10.95
C GLU A 276 -20.68 -20.83 10.71
N PRO A 277 -21.20 -19.82 10.01
CA PRO A 277 -20.40 -18.66 9.64
C PRO A 277 -19.97 -17.83 10.86
N TRP A 278 -18.71 -17.45 10.84
CA TRP A 278 -18.14 -16.53 11.82
C TRP A 278 -17.12 -15.60 11.18
N TRP A 279 -17.03 -14.41 11.76
CA TRP A 279 -15.99 -13.41 11.47
C TRP A 279 -15.24 -13.09 12.75
N ARG A 280 -13.92 -12.88 12.69
CA ARG A 280 -13.07 -12.63 13.86
C ARG A 280 -12.06 -11.54 13.59
N LEU A 281 -11.90 -10.64 14.58
CA LEU A 281 -10.90 -9.60 14.67
C LEU A 281 -9.81 -10.01 15.68
N ASP A 282 -8.54 -9.76 15.36
CA ASP A 282 -7.42 -9.72 16.30
C ASP A 282 -7.00 -8.25 16.51
N MET A 283 -7.24 -7.71 17.68
CA MET A 283 -6.84 -6.36 18.04
C MET A 283 -5.35 -6.24 18.36
N GLU A 284 -4.58 -7.34 18.24
CA GLU A 284 -3.14 -7.49 18.51
C GLU A 284 -2.73 -7.30 19.99
N PHE A 285 -3.46 -6.51 20.75
CA PHE A 285 -3.26 -6.27 22.17
C PHE A 285 -4.57 -6.47 22.95
N GLU A 286 -4.46 -6.66 24.29
CA GLU A 286 -5.62 -6.70 25.16
C GLU A 286 -6.11 -5.28 25.47
N PHE A 287 -7.41 -5.04 25.26
CA PHE A 287 -8.09 -3.80 25.60
C PHE A 287 -9.26 -4.06 26.55
N SER A 288 -9.53 -3.13 27.45
CA SER A 288 -10.83 -3.05 28.14
C SER A 288 -11.85 -2.50 27.14
N LEU A 289 -12.92 -3.25 26.90
CA LEU A 289 -13.91 -2.91 25.87
C LEU A 289 -15.17 -2.27 26.50
N ASP A 290 -15.66 -1.21 25.88
CA ASP A 290 -16.97 -0.59 26.16
C ASP A 290 -18.07 -1.31 25.39
N ARG A 291 -17.94 -1.38 24.06
CA ARG A 291 -18.94 -1.99 23.19
C ARG A 291 -18.37 -2.45 21.85
N VAL A 292 -19.10 -3.37 21.23
CA VAL A 292 -18.92 -3.79 19.85
C VAL A 292 -20.18 -3.45 19.07
N GLU A 293 -20.04 -2.80 17.94
CA GLU A 293 -21.12 -2.49 17.01
C GLU A 293 -20.87 -3.23 15.69
N ALA A 294 -21.92 -3.73 15.07
CA ALA A 294 -21.82 -4.33 13.74
C ALA A 294 -23.04 -3.95 12.88
N LYS A 295 -22.78 -3.68 11.61
CA LYS A 295 -23.78 -3.42 10.58
C LYS A 295 -23.96 -4.64 9.70
N ALA A 296 -25.21 -4.96 9.38
CA ALA A 296 -25.55 -6.05 8.48
C ALA A 296 -25.19 -5.71 7.02
N ALA A 297 -24.72 -6.71 6.29
CA ALA A 297 -24.73 -6.66 4.83
C ALA A 297 -26.17 -6.97 4.35
N GLY A 298 -27.02 -5.97 4.33
CA GLY A 298 -28.45 -6.12 4.15
C GLY A 298 -29.22 -6.08 5.50
N ILE A 299 -30.03 -7.09 5.77
CA ILE A 299 -30.82 -7.21 7.01
C ILE A 299 -30.64 -8.60 7.61
N TRP A 300 -30.28 -8.68 8.88
CA TRP A 300 -30.25 -9.94 9.60
C TRP A 300 -31.66 -10.39 9.96
N LYS A 301 -32.07 -11.53 9.41
CA LYS A 301 -33.36 -12.17 9.66
C LYS A 301 -33.18 -13.44 10.49
N GLY A 302 -34.12 -13.77 11.35
CA GLY A 302 -34.05 -14.97 12.15
C GLY A 302 -33.28 -14.80 13.46
N GLN A 303 -32.37 -15.72 13.78
CA GLN A 303 -31.58 -15.63 15.01
C GLN A 303 -30.55 -14.50 14.91
N PRO A 304 -30.44 -13.68 15.98
CA PRO A 304 -29.47 -12.60 16.02
C PRO A 304 -28.03 -13.13 16.04
N PRO A 305 -27.07 -12.41 15.42
CA PRO A 305 -25.66 -12.73 15.57
C PRO A 305 -25.22 -12.72 17.04
N VAL A 306 -24.27 -13.60 17.37
CA VAL A 306 -23.68 -13.69 18.71
C VAL A 306 -22.30 -13.07 18.69
N VAL A 307 -22.11 -12.02 19.50
CA VAL A 307 -20.80 -11.41 19.71
C VAL A 307 -20.09 -12.11 20.85
N GLN A 308 -18.82 -12.44 20.63
CA GLN A 308 -17.98 -13.12 21.60
C GLN A 308 -16.64 -12.40 21.73
N VAL A 309 -16.07 -12.42 22.92
CA VAL A 309 -14.74 -11.87 23.20
C VAL A 309 -13.82 -12.92 23.77
N SER A 310 -12.52 -12.78 23.52
CA SER A 310 -11.50 -13.71 24.00
C SER A 310 -10.17 -13.01 24.24
N LYS A 311 -9.37 -13.52 25.18
CA LYS A 311 -7.98 -13.11 25.39
C LYS A 311 -6.98 -13.90 24.54
N ASP A 312 -7.28 -15.19 24.35
CA ASP A 312 -6.35 -16.18 23.77
C ASP A 312 -6.77 -16.68 22.38
N GLY A 313 -7.94 -16.23 21.88
CA GLY A 313 -8.53 -16.71 20.61
C GLY A 313 -9.05 -18.15 20.64
N LYS A 314 -9.05 -18.81 21.80
CA LYS A 314 -9.47 -20.20 22.02
C LYS A 314 -10.70 -20.27 22.94
N THR A 315 -10.63 -19.60 24.06
CA THR A 315 -11.71 -19.55 25.07
C THR A 315 -12.56 -18.31 24.81
N TRP A 316 -13.84 -18.51 24.55
CA TRP A 316 -14.76 -17.44 24.15
C TRP A 316 -15.84 -17.20 25.18
N LYS A 317 -16.15 -15.93 25.42
CA LYS A 317 -17.24 -15.49 26.30
C LYS A 317 -18.25 -14.70 25.46
N ASP A 318 -19.53 -15.09 25.55
CA ASP A 318 -20.63 -14.37 24.90
C ASP A 318 -20.84 -12.99 25.55
N VAL A 319 -21.08 -12.00 24.70
CA VAL A 319 -21.41 -10.63 25.11
C VAL A 319 -22.90 -10.39 24.87
N LYS A 320 -23.56 -9.77 25.83
CA LYS A 320 -24.98 -9.42 25.69
C LYS A 320 -25.17 -8.51 24.47
N THR A 321 -25.95 -8.97 23.53
CA THR A 321 -26.18 -8.30 22.24
C THR A 321 -27.60 -7.73 22.17
N VAL A 322 -27.74 -6.55 21.60
CA VAL A 322 -29.03 -5.91 21.31
C VAL A 322 -29.08 -5.64 19.80
N LEU A 323 -30.06 -6.23 19.13
CA LEU A 323 -30.32 -5.95 17.71
C LEU A 323 -30.99 -4.59 17.55
N LEU A 324 -30.64 -3.87 16.49
CA LEU A 324 -31.38 -2.70 16.04
C LEU A 324 -32.77 -3.13 15.54
N LYS A 325 -33.78 -2.28 15.72
CA LYS A 325 -35.20 -2.61 15.44
C LYS A 325 -35.47 -3.02 13.98
N ASP A 326 -34.68 -2.53 13.07
CA ASP A 326 -34.78 -2.80 11.62
C ASP A 326 -33.95 -4.02 11.16
N GLY A 327 -33.20 -4.65 12.08
CA GLY A 327 -32.27 -5.75 11.74
C GLY A 327 -31.04 -5.32 10.95
N ALA A 328 -30.79 -4.02 10.77
CA ALA A 328 -29.66 -3.50 10.02
C ALA A 328 -28.33 -3.53 10.79
N GLY A 329 -28.37 -3.89 12.07
CA GLY A 329 -27.16 -3.95 12.89
C GLY A 329 -27.42 -4.40 14.33
N LEU A 330 -26.35 -4.43 15.11
CA LEU A 330 -26.37 -4.75 16.53
C LEU A 330 -25.40 -3.88 17.33
N THR A 331 -25.67 -3.80 18.63
CA THR A 331 -24.72 -3.31 19.62
C THR A 331 -24.58 -4.36 20.73
N ALA A 332 -23.34 -4.71 21.07
CA ALA A 332 -22.99 -5.60 22.17
C ALA A 332 -22.27 -4.78 23.25
N ALA A 333 -22.90 -4.59 24.40
CA ALA A 333 -22.32 -3.86 25.53
C ALA A 333 -21.31 -4.74 26.27
N CYS A 334 -20.06 -4.30 26.31
CA CYS A 334 -19.01 -4.91 27.13
C CYS A 334 -18.93 -4.11 28.44
N SER A 335 -19.00 -4.78 29.59
CA SER A 335 -19.09 -4.11 30.91
C SER A 335 -17.78 -3.46 31.41
N GLY A 336 -16.95 -2.91 30.54
CA GLY A 336 -15.69 -2.23 30.89
C GLY A 336 -14.62 -3.08 31.57
N GLU A 337 -14.99 -4.14 32.25
CA GLU A 337 -14.09 -5.08 32.93
C GLU A 337 -13.59 -6.22 32.01
N ALA A 338 -14.20 -6.38 30.84
CA ALA A 338 -13.83 -7.45 29.92
C ALA A 338 -12.59 -7.04 29.11
N LYS A 339 -11.40 -7.41 29.61
CA LYS A 339 -10.18 -7.34 28.81
C LYS A 339 -10.21 -8.42 27.74
N ALA A 340 -10.07 -8.03 26.48
CA ALA A 340 -10.05 -8.94 25.34
C ALA A 340 -9.04 -8.50 24.29
N ARG A 341 -8.45 -9.46 23.59
CA ARG A 341 -7.65 -9.26 22.40
C ARG A 341 -8.44 -9.58 21.12
N TYR A 342 -9.38 -10.52 21.23
CA TYR A 342 -10.14 -10.99 20.07
C TYR A 342 -11.62 -10.68 20.23
N VAL A 343 -12.25 -10.32 19.10
CA VAL A 343 -13.70 -10.22 18.97
C VAL A 343 -14.13 -11.21 17.87
N ARG A 344 -15.18 -12.00 18.10
CA ARG A 344 -15.77 -12.87 17.10
C ARG A 344 -17.26 -12.61 17.01
N ILE A 345 -17.79 -12.60 15.79
CA ILE A 345 -19.23 -12.53 15.53
C ILE A 345 -19.63 -13.82 14.83
N ARG A 346 -20.51 -14.59 15.46
CA ARG A 346 -21.10 -15.79 14.87
C ARG A 346 -22.46 -15.40 14.27
N LEU A 347 -22.72 -15.90 13.07
CA LEU A 347 -23.89 -15.56 12.28
C LEU A 347 -24.67 -16.81 11.88
N SER A 348 -25.90 -16.63 11.44
CA SER A 348 -26.66 -17.67 10.75
C SER A 348 -26.24 -17.74 9.27
N PRO A 349 -26.40 -18.90 8.60
CA PRO A 349 -26.11 -19.02 7.18
C PRO A 349 -26.81 -17.93 6.36
N GLY A 350 -26.06 -17.34 5.42
CA GLY A 350 -26.55 -16.26 4.56
C GLY A 350 -26.55 -14.85 5.18
N GLN A 351 -26.18 -14.71 6.44
CA GLN A 351 -25.99 -13.40 7.06
C GLN A 351 -24.55 -12.90 6.78
N GLY A 352 -24.38 -11.64 6.38
CA GLY A 352 -23.08 -11.00 6.17
C GLY A 352 -22.91 -9.75 7.04
N ILE A 353 -21.70 -9.24 7.10
CA ILE A 353 -21.32 -8.04 7.87
C ILE A 353 -20.79 -6.98 6.90
N ALA A 354 -21.37 -5.78 6.93
CA ALA A 354 -20.88 -4.62 6.21
C ALA A 354 -19.78 -3.88 6.99
N GLU A 355 -19.94 -3.71 8.31
CA GLU A 355 -18.95 -2.99 9.11
C GLU A 355 -19.01 -3.43 10.58
N VAL A 356 -17.83 -3.49 11.22
CA VAL A 356 -17.66 -3.73 12.64
C VAL A 356 -16.89 -2.57 13.26
N ALA A 357 -17.36 -2.08 14.38
CA ALA A 357 -16.65 -1.13 15.23
C ALA A 357 -16.47 -1.69 16.64
N VAL A 358 -15.28 -1.54 17.19
CA VAL A 358 -14.95 -1.96 18.56
C VAL A 358 -14.43 -0.76 19.33
N TRP A 359 -15.11 -0.44 20.44
CA TRP A 359 -14.83 0.75 21.23
C TRP A 359 -14.19 0.38 22.56
N PRO A 360 -13.03 0.99 22.91
CA PRO A 360 -12.42 0.79 24.21
C PRO A 360 -13.23 1.45 25.32
N ALA A 361 -13.14 0.90 26.53
CA ALA A 361 -13.58 1.57 27.73
C ALA A 361 -12.72 2.81 28.02
N ASP A 362 -13.25 3.76 28.79
CA ASP A 362 -12.46 4.89 29.25
C ASP A 362 -11.29 4.38 30.09
N ALA A 363 -10.15 5.02 29.98
CA ALA A 363 -9.03 4.75 30.87
C ALA A 363 -9.45 5.19 32.31
N SER A 364 -9.58 4.20 33.20
CA SER A 364 -9.84 4.41 34.61
C SER A 364 -8.62 5.01 35.31
#